data_e7fc3b5b8c2ed81a6a5b5b9da6cc572f
#
_entry.id   e7fc3b5b8c2ed81a6a5b5b9da6cc572f
#
_cell.length_a   1.000
_cell.length_b   1.000
_cell.length_c   1.000
_cell.angle_alpha   90.00
_cell.angle_beta   90.00
_cell.angle_gamma   90.00
#
_symmetry.space_group_name_H-M   'P 1'
#
loop_
_entity.id
_entity.type
_entity.pdbx_description
1 polymer ?
#
loop_
_entity_poly.entity_id
_entity_poly.type
_entity_poly.pdbx_seq_one_letter_code
_entity_poly.pdbx_strand_id
1 'polypeptide(L)'
;MICTTIINKDLQGVLAALEGCEMAEIRLDSCDLSMKDIDEVFSSDVPLVATCRIAEIMANDLSLRDLPEQSREIRAMQTAERKLVRAIEAGARYVDVEMEAQKQMSKRVRNAAHESGTVFIRSYHDFAGTGTVEELRGMVEKCRYHGADIV
;
A
#
# COMPACT_ATOMS: atom_id res chain seq x y z
N MET A 1 15.35 -12.67 6.99
CA MET A 1 13.95 -12.51 6.49
C MET A 1 14.01 -11.76 5.17
N ILE A 2 13.39 -12.31 4.14
CA ILE A 2 13.28 -11.70 2.80
C ILE A 2 11.80 -11.37 2.59
N CYS A 3 11.51 -10.12 2.18
CA CYS A 3 10.18 -9.71 1.77
C CYS A 3 10.10 -9.77 0.24
N THR A 4 9.26 -10.65 -0.29
CA THR A 4 9.08 -10.82 -1.75
C THR A 4 7.98 -9.89 -2.24
N THR A 5 8.27 -9.01 -3.21
CA THR A 5 7.24 -8.15 -3.82
C THR A 5 6.50 -8.91 -4.92
N ILE A 6 5.19 -8.99 -4.82
CA ILE A 6 4.29 -9.65 -5.78
C ILE A 6 3.53 -8.59 -6.57
N ILE A 7 3.70 -8.62 -7.90
CA ILE A 7 3.14 -7.67 -8.86
C ILE A 7 2.53 -8.39 -10.07
N ASN A 8 1.60 -7.74 -10.74
CA ASN A 8 1.04 -8.17 -12.04
C ASN A 8 0.52 -9.62 -12.04
N LYS A 9 -0.18 -10.01 -10.97
CA LYS A 9 -0.78 -11.34 -10.80
C LYS A 9 -2.28 -11.23 -10.57
N ASP A 10 -2.99 -12.25 -11.01
CA ASP A 10 -4.34 -12.57 -10.54
C ASP A 10 -4.30 -13.33 -9.21
N LEU A 11 -5.46 -13.67 -8.66
CA LEU A 11 -5.55 -14.40 -7.38
C LEU A 11 -4.70 -15.68 -7.36
N GLN A 12 -4.83 -16.52 -8.38
CA GLN A 12 -4.10 -17.80 -8.43
C GLN A 12 -2.59 -17.58 -8.52
N GLY A 13 -2.17 -16.59 -9.29
CA GLY A 13 -0.76 -16.22 -9.41
C GLY A 13 -0.20 -15.62 -8.11
N VAL A 14 -1.00 -14.87 -7.34
CA VAL A 14 -0.59 -14.36 -6.03
C VAL A 14 -0.45 -15.51 -5.03
N LEU A 15 -1.47 -16.39 -4.92
CA LEU A 15 -1.44 -17.52 -3.99
C LEU A 15 -0.26 -18.46 -4.27
N ALA A 16 -0.01 -18.78 -5.55
CA ALA A 16 1.16 -19.57 -5.94
C ALA A 16 2.49 -18.90 -5.61
N ALA A 17 2.58 -17.57 -5.75
CA ALA A 17 3.80 -16.82 -5.43
C ALA A 17 4.05 -16.70 -3.92
N LEU A 18 3.05 -16.88 -3.08
CA LEU A 18 3.20 -16.88 -1.63
C LEU A 18 3.81 -18.19 -1.09
N GLU A 19 3.78 -19.27 -1.87
CA GLU A 19 4.35 -20.56 -1.45
C GLU A 19 5.84 -20.42 -1.13
N GLY A 20 6.21 -20.74 0.11
CA GLY A 20 7.58 -20.66 0.59
C GLY A 20 8.11 -19.26 0.92
N CYS A 21 7.28 -18.22 0.84
CA CYS A 21 7.65 -16.88 1.29
C CYS A 21 7.68 -16.81 2.83
N GLU A 22 8.75 -16.18 3.37
CA GLU A 22 8.79 -15.80 4.79
C GLU A 22 7.94 -14.55 5.08
N MET A 23 7.82 -13.68 4.09
CA MET A 23 7.07 -12.42 4.09
C MET A 23 6.85 -11.98 2.64
N ALA A 24 5.72 -11.34 2.34
CA ALA A 24 5.50 -10.77 1.01
C ALA A 24 4.84 -9.40 1.06
N GLU A 25 5.16 -8.58 0.06
CA GLU A 25 4.45 -7.34 -0.25
C GLU A 25 3.50 -7.59 -1.42
N ILE A 26 2.24 -7.27 -1.25
CA ILE A 26 1.21 -7.36 -2.30
C ILE A 26 0.95 -5.97 -2.87
N ARG A 27 1.28 -5.78 -4.15
CA ARG A 27 1.05 -4.55 -4.90
C ARG A 27 -0.40 -4.52 -5.41
N LEU A 28 -1.31 -4.07 -4.57
CA LEU A 28 -2.75 -4.01 -4.85
C LEU A 28 -3.12 -3.11 -6.04
N ASP A 29 -2.25 -2.17 -6.38
CA ASP A 29 -2.38 -1.30 -7.56
C ASP A 29 -2.13 -2.04 -8.88
N SER A 30 -1.28 -3.06 -8.88
CA SER A 30 -0.86 -3.79 -10.08
C SER A 30 -1.43 -5.22 -10.16
N CYS A 31 -1.84 -5.81 -9.04
CA CYS A 31 -2.48 -7.12 -9.05
C CYS A 31 -3.99 -6.99 -9.40
N ASP A 32 -4.46 -7.90 -10.25
CA ASP A 32 -5.89 -8.01 -10.61
C ASP A 32 -6.64 -8.79 -9.53
N LEU A 33 -6.96 -8.09 -8.45
CA LEU A 33 -7.65 -8.63 -7.28
C LEU A 33 -8.94 -7.87 -7.00
N SER A 34 -10.05 -8.60 -6.96
CA SER A 34 -11.31 -8.10 -6.42
C SER A 34 -11.21 -7.91 -4.90
N MET A 35 -12.20 -7.25 -4.28
CA MET A 35 -12.24 -7.12 -2.82
C MET A 35 -12.33 -8.47 -2.11
N LYS A 36 -13.01 -9.45 -2.71
CA LYS A 36 -13.09 -10.82 -2.17
C LYS A 36 -11.74 -11.55 -2.29
N ASP A 37 -11.00 -11.31 -3.37
CA ASP A 37 -9.68 -11.90 -3.55
C ASP A 37 -8.67 -11.32 -2.54
N ILE A 38 -8.82 -10.03 -2.20
CA ILE A 38 -8.04 -9.39 -1.13
C ILE A 38 -8.29 -10.11 0.21
N ASP A 39 -9.54 -10.46 0.53
CA ASP A 39 -9.85 -11.23 1.74
C ASP A 39 -9.12 -12.56 1.76
N GLU A 40 -9.17 -13.29 0.65
CA GLU A 40 -8.55 -14.61 0.55
C GLU A 40 -7.01 -14.52 0.67
N VAL A 41 -6.38 -13.57 -0.01
CA VAL A 41 -4.93 -13.35 0.03
C VAL A 41 -4.46 -12.98 1.45
N PHE A 42 -5.13 -12.01 2.09
CA PHE A 42 -4.69 -11.49 3.39
C PHE A 42 -5.13 -12.33 4.58
N SER A 43 -5.93 -13.38 4.37
CA SER A 43 -6.18 -14.44 5.38
C SER A 43 -5.05 -15.49 5.46
N SER A 44 -4.00 -15.36 4.64
CA SER A 44 -2.83 -16.26 4.64
C SER A 44 -2.04 -16.17 5.96
N ASP A 45 -1.38 -17.27 6.34
CA ASP A 45 -0.44 -17.30 7.47
C ASP A 45 0.89 -16.57 7.18
N VAL A 46 1.19 -16.26 5.92
CA VAL A 46 2.38 -15.47 5.53
C VAL A 46 2.18 -14.02 5.98
N PRO A 47 3.14 -13.41 6.70
CA PRO A 47 3.08 -11.99 7.03
C PRO A 47 3.06 -11.12 5.76
N LEU A 48 1.97 -10.39 5.51
CA LEU A 48 1.79 -9.61 4.29
C LEU A 48 1.85 -8.11 4.54
N VAL A 49 2.48 -7.40 3.60
CA VAL A 49 2.43 -5.93 3.47
C VAL A 49 1.40 -5.58 2.40
N ALA A 50 0.40 -4.80 2.75
CA ALA A 50 -0.53 -4.22 1.78
C ALA A 50 0.02 -2.90 1.26
N THR A 51 0.30 -2.83 -0.04
CA THR A 51 0.79 -1.62 -0.72
C THR A 51 -0.11 -1.28 -1.91
N CYS A 52 -0.48 0.00 -2.06
CA CYS A 52 -1.30 0.45 -3.17
C CYS A 52 -0.91 1.87 -3.61
N ARG A 53 -0.20 1.99 -4.73
CA ARG A 53 0.34 3.25 -5.25
C ARG A 53 -0.71 4.01 -6.05
N ILE A 54 -1.02 5.23 -5.65
CA ILE A 54 -2.04 6.07 -6.32
C ILE A 54 -1.61 6.39 -7.75
N ALA A 55 -0.34 6.72 -7.97
CA ALA A 55 0.21 7.03 -9.28
C ALA A 55 0.05 5.87 -10.27
N GLU A 56 0.25 4.63 -9.82
CA GLU A 56 0.09 3.44 -10.65
C GLU A 56 -1.38 3.18 -11.02
N ILE A 57 -2.32 3.40 -10.09
CA ILE A 57 -3.75 3.34 -10.41
C ILE A 57 -4.09 4.39 -11.47
N MET A 58 -3.62 5.62 -11.33
CA MET A 58 -3.86 6.69 -12.31
C MET A 58 -3.29 6.36 -13.69
N ALA A 59 -2.16 5.68 -13.75
CA ALA A 59 -1.50 5.30 -15.01
C ALA A 59 -2.19 4.11 -15.70
N ASN A 60 -2.66 3.13 -14.94
CA ASN A 60 -3.07 1.83 -15.46
C ASN A 60 -4.59 1.62 -15.53
N ASP A 61 -5.39 2.35 -14.73
CA ASP A 61 -6.85 2.22 -14.76
C ASP A 61 -7.45 2.94 -15.97
N LEU A 62 -7.82 2.14 -16.98
CA LEU A 62 -8.39 2.63 -18.23
C LEU A 62 -9.70 3.41 -18.02
N SER A 63 -10.46 3.10 -16.98
CA SER A 63 -11.73 3.77 -16.69
C SER A 63 -11.55 5.24 -16.25
N LEU A 64 -10.32 5.60 -15.87
CA LEU A 64 -9.98 6.96 -15.45
C LEU A 64 -9.51 7.86 -16.60
N ARG A 65 -9.19 7.31 -17.76
CA ARG A 65 -8.51 8.05 -18.86
C ARG A 65 -9.23 9.30 -19.34
N ASP A 66 -10.56 9.22 -19.44
CA ASP A 66 -11.40 10.31 -19.97
C ASP A 66 -11.80 11.34 -18.90
N LEU A 67 -11.36 11.15 -17.65
CA LEU A 67 -11.67 12.07 -16.58
C LEU A 67 -10.66 13.21 -16.49
N PRO A 68 -11.08 14.41 -16.03
CA PRO A 68 -10.16 15.47 -15.65
C PRO A 68 -9.16 14.97 -14.59
N GLU A 69 -7.92 15.48 -14.64
CA GLU A 69 -6.82 15.02 -13.78
C GLU A 69 -7.19 14.99 -12.28
N GLN A 70 -7.78 16.05 -11.77
CA GLN A 70 -8.23 16.12 -10.38
C GLN A 70 -9.26 15.02 -10.03
N SER A 71 -10.16 14.68 -10.95
CA SER A 71 -11.15 13.60 -10.75
C SER A 71 -10.50 12.24 -10.78
N ARG A 72 -9.47 12.04 -11.61
CA ARG A 72 -8.66 10.82 -11.69
C ARG A 72 -7.95 10.59 -10.36
N GLU A 73 -7.27 11.61 -9.85
CA GLU A 73 -6.55 11.56 -8.58
C GLU A 73 -7.48 11.18 -7.42
N ILE A 74 -8.64 11.85 -7.31
CA ILE A 74 -9.63 11.56 -6.26
C ILE A 74 -10.10 10.10 -6.35
N ARG A 75 -10.42 9.59 -7.55
CA ARG A 75 -10.88 8.21 -7.71
C ARG A 75 -9.78 7.19 -7.44
N ALA A 76 -8.57 7.44 -7.92
CA ALA A 76 -7.42 6.57 -7.64
C ALA A 76 -7.15 6.49 -6.13
N MET A 77 -7.18 7.63 -5.44
CA MET A 77 -7.03 7.70 -3.99
C MET A 77 -8.13 6.92 -3.25
N GLN A 78 -9.40 7.09 -3.65
CA GLN A 78 -10.51 6.34 -3.06
C GLN A 78 -10.39 4.84 -3.28
N THR A 79 -9.89 4.43 -4.45
CA THR A 79 -9.64 3.02 -4.77
C THR A 79 -8.50 2.46 -3.92
N ALA A 80 -7.38 3.18 -3.81
CA ALA A 80 -6.26 2.79 -2.96
C ALA A 80 -6.68 2.66 -1.49
N GLU A 81 -7.40 3.66 -0.97
CA GLU A 81 -7.89 3.64 0.41
C GLU A 81 -8.76 2.42 0.68
N ARG A 82 -9.75 2.14 -0.18
CA ARG A 82 -10.64 0.98 -0.02
C ARG A 82 -9.89 -0.35 -0.03
N LYS A 83 -8.94 -0.52 -0.96
CA LYS A 83 -8.12 -1.75 -1.05
C LYS A 83 -7.24 -1.92 0.18
N LEU A 84 -6.58 -0.86 0.65
CA LEU A 84 -5.72 -0.90 1.84
C LEU A 84 -6.52 -1.20 3.11
N VAL A 85 -7.65 -0.52 3.32
CA VAL A 85 -8.53 -0.78 4.48
C VAL A 85 -9.05 -2.21 4.43
N ARG A 86 -9.46 -2.71 3.25
CA ARG A 86 -9.91 -4.10 3.11
C ARG A 86 -8.82 -5.11 3.45
N ALA A 87 -7.59 -4.88 3.00
CA ALA A 87 -6.45 -5.72 3.34
C ALA A 87 -6.17 -5.74 4.86
N ILE A 88 -6.27 -4.57 5.52
CA ILE A 88 -6.15 -4.46 6.98
C ILE A 88 -7.22 -5.31 7.68
N GLU A 89 -8.50 -5.14 7.29
CA GLU A 89 -9.63 -5.91 7.84
C GLU A 89 -9.48 -7.42 7.61
N ALA A 90 -8.85 -7.82 6.50
CA ALA A 90 -8.59 -9.21 6.15
C ALA A 90 -7.37 -9.84 6.83
N GLY A 91 -6.57 -9.06 7.57
CA GLY A 91 -5.45 -9.57 8.37
C GLY A 91 -4.06 -9.14 7.90
N ALA A 92 -3.92 -8.10 7.08
CA ALA A 92 -2.62 -7.54 6.72
C ALA A 92 -1.75 -7.29 7.96
N ARG A 93 -0.54 -7.85 7.97
CA ARG A 93 0.42 -7.61 9.06
C ARG A 93 0.99 -6.20 9.02
N TYR A 94 1.17 -5.66 7.81
CA TYR A 94 1.70 -4.33 7.55
C TYR A 94 0.87 -3.66 6.47
N VAL A 95 0.77 -2.33 6.55
CA VAL A 95 0.19 -1.50 5.49
C VAL A 95 1.14 -0.34 5.18
N ASP A 96 1.42 -0.13 3.90
CA ASP A 96 2.29 0.96 3.44
C ASP A 96 1.48 2.06 2.76
N VAL A 97 1.71 3.30 3.22
CA VAL A 97 1.15 4.53 2.63
C VAL A 97 2.27 5.53 2.37
N GLU A 98 2.39 5.97 1.12
CA GLU A 98 3.39 6.97 0.71
C GLU A 98 3.23 8.28 1.48
N MET A 99 4.35 8.97 1.74
CA MET A 99 4.36 10.24 2.47
C MET A 99 3.57 11.33 1.72
N GLU A 100 3.51 11.26 0.40
CA GLU A 100 2.80 12.18 -0.49
C GLU A 100 1.27 11.97 -0.48
N ALA A 101 0.78 10.85 0.04
CA ALA A 101 -0.65 10.57 0.13
C ALA A 101 -1.38 11.65 0.96
N GLN A 102 -2.57 12.03 0.51
CA GLN A 102 -3.38 13.05 1.18
C GLN A 102 -3.60 12.73 2.66
N LYS A 103 -3.52 13.74 3.51
CA LYS A 103 -3.62 13.61 4.98
C LYS A 103 -4.89 12.86 5.43
N GLN A 104 -6.02 13.08 4.76
CA GLN A 104 -7.28 12.44 5.14
C GLN A 104 -7.27 10.94 4.88
N MET A 105 -6.81 10.50 3.70
CA MET A 105 -6.63 9.09 3.36
C MET A 105 -5.65 8.42 4.33
N SER A 106 -4.46 9.01 4.49
CA SER A 106 -3.43 8.51 5.40
C SER A 106 -3.96 8.35 6.83
N LYS A 107 -4.75 9.33 7.33
CA LYS A 107 -5.36 9.24 8.66
C LYS A 107 -6.36 8.09 8.77
N ARG A 108 -7.21 7.87 7.74
CA ARG A 108 -8.20 6.78 7.76
C ARG A 108 -7.52 5.41 7.74
N VAL A 109 -6.54 5.22 6.85
CA VAL A 109 -5.78 3.95 6.77
C VAL A 109 -5.03 3.69 8.08
N ARG A 110 -4.35 4.71 8.64
CA ARG A 110 -3.66 4.58 9.93
C ARG A 110 -4.61 4.20 11.07
N ASN A 111 -5.79 4.82 11.15
CA ASN A 111 -6.75 4.51 12.20
C ASN A 111 -7.22 3.06 12.08
N ALA A 112 -7.57 2.60 10.87
CA ALA A 112 -7.92 1.21 10.62
C ALA A 112 -6.78 0.25 11.01
N ALA A 113 -5.54 0.60 10.67
CA ALA A 113 -4.35 -0.18 11.05
C ALA A 113 -4.21 -0.31 12.57
N HIS A 114 -4.31 0.80 13.30
CA HIS A 114 -4.21 0.79 14.77
C HIS A 114 -5.34 -0.01 15.43
N GLU A 115 -6.57 0.11 14.92
CA GLU A 115 -7.73 -0.62 15.43
C GLU A 115 -7.59 -2.13 15.22
N SER A 116 -6.92 -2.57 14.16
CA SER A 116 -6.69 -3.99 13.82
C SER A 116 -5.35 -4.54 14.31
N GLY A 117 -4.48 -3.72 14.88
CA GLY A 117 -3.13 -4.12 15.28
C GLY A 117 -2.17 -4.32 14.08
N THR A 118 -2.50 -3.80 12.92
CA THR A 118 -1.64 -3.75 11.73
C THR A 118 -0.57 -2.68 11.89
N VAL A 119 0.67 -3.01 11.54
CA VAL A 119 1.80 -2.07 11.59
C VAL A 119 1.70 -1.06 10.44
N PHE A 120 1.71 0.23 10.76
CA PHE A 120 1.57 1.31 9.78
C PHE A 120 2.94 1.81 9.31
N ILE A 121 3.24 1.58 8.02
CA ILE A 121 4.47 2.03 7.36
C ILE A 121 4.19 3.35 6.62
N ARG A 122 5.12 4.29 6.72
CA ARG A 122 5.18 5.46 5.84
C ARG A 122 6.43 5.38 4.99
N SER A 123 6.25 5.29 3.68
CA SER A 123 7.36 5.22 2.73
C SER A 123 7.57 6.54 1.99
N TYR A 124 8.82 6.80 1.64
CA TYR A 124 9.24 7.86 0.74
C TYR A 124 10.18 7.29 -0.32
N HIS A 125 9.95 7.68 -1.57
CA HIS A 125 10.74 7.19 -2.71
C HIS A 125 11.31 8.39 -3.48
N ASP A 126 12.62 8.43 -3.62
CA ASP A 126 13.31 9.35 -4.52
C ASP A 126 14.13 8.55 -5.53
N PHE A 127 13.67 8.55 -6.78
CA PHE A 127 14.35 7.84 -7.88
C PHE A 127 15.42 8.70 -8.55
N ALA A 128 15.52 9.99 -8.22
CA ALA A 128 16.50 10.90 -8.79
C ALA A 128 17.84 10.88 -8.04
N GLY A 129 17.81 10.48 -6.77
CA GLY A 129 19.03 10.42 -5.97
C GLY A 129 18.77 10.17 -4.50
N THR A 130 19.84 10.18 -3.72
CA THR A 130 19.78 10.08 -2.26
C THR A 130 20.07 11.47 -1.68
N GLY A 131 19.16 11.99 -0.88
CA GLY A 131 19.34 13.26 -0.19
C GLY A 131 20.48 13.23 0.84
N THR A 132 20.81 14.40 1.36
CA THR A 132 21.76 14.54 2.48
C THR A 132 21.22 13.84 3.73
N VAL A 133 22.12 13.52 4.66
CA VAL A 133 21.75 12.93 5.97
C VAL A 133 20.72 13.78 6.71
N GLU A 134 20.82 15.10 6.59
CA GLU A 134 19.91 16.04 7.24
C GLU A 134 18.50 16.00 6.61
N GLU A 135 18.41 15.97 5.29
CA GLU A 135 17.14 15.78 4.57
C GLU A 135 16.47 14.44 4.90
N LEU A 136 17.24 13.35 4.93
CA LEU A 136 16.73 12.03 5.30
C LEU A 136 16.23 12.00 6.76
N ARG A 137 16.94 12.63 7.70
CA ARG A 137 16.46 12.78 9.09
C ARG A 137 15.14 13.56 9.15
N GLY A 138 15.05 14.66 8.43
CA GLY A 138 13.82 15.44 8.36
C GLY A 138 12.63 14.64 7.77
N MET A 139 12.88 13.77 6.78
CA MET A 139 11.88 12.86 6.25
C MET A 139 11.39 11.83 7.29
N VAL A 140 12.32 11.19 8.00
CA VAL A 140 11.99 10.24 9.06
C VAL A 140 11.16 10.91 10.16
N GLU A 141 11.56 12.12 10.59
CA GLU A 141 10.81 12.88 11.60
C GLU A 141 9.39 13.21 11.13
N LYS A 142 9.20 13.63 9.87
CA LYS A 142 7.88 13.88 9.28
C LYS A 142 7.02 12.62 9.28
N CYS A 143 7.57 11.48 8.85
CA CYS A 143 6.84 10.22 8.83
C CYS A 143 6.40 9.82 10.24
N ARG A 144 7.29 9.93 11.23
CA ARG A 144 6.99 9.65 12.65
C ARG A 144 5.94 10.60 13.22
N TYR A 145 6.05 11.90 12.93
CA TYR A 145 5.05 12.90 13.34
C TYR A 145 3.64 12.55 12.81
N HIS A 146 3.54 11.94 11.65
CA HIS A 146 2.30 11.45 11.08
C HIS A 146 1.89 10.04 11.55
N GLY A 147 2.54 9.52 12.58
CA GLY A 147 2.16 8.30 13.29
C GLY A 147 2.62 7.02 12.61
N ALA A 148 3.75 7.06 11.89
CA ALA A 148 4.37 5.84 11.36
C ALA A 148 4.98 5.00 12.48
N ASP A 149 4.71 3.68 12.44
CA ASP A 149 5.40 2.69 13.26
C ASP A 149 6.75 2.36 12.63
N ILE A 150 6.80 2.34 11.28
CA ILE A 150 8.00 2.11 10.46
C ILE A 150 8.12 3.21 9.40
N VAL A 151 9.36 3.59 9.09
CA VAL A 151 9.72 4.54 8.03
C VAL A 151 10.72 3.90 7.10
#